data_60e07c383e68f53c3bbe0fb5a27484d3
#
_entry.id   60e07c383e68f53c3bbe0fb5a27484d3
#
_cell.length_a   1.000
_cell.length_b   1.000
_cell.length_c   1.000
_cell.angle_alpha   90.00
_cell.angle_beta   90.00
_cell.angle_gamma   90.00
#
_symmetry.space_group_name_H-M   'P 1'
#
loop_
_entity.id
_entity.type
_entity.pdbx_description
1 polymer ?
#
loop_
_entity_poly.entity_id
_entity_poly.type
_entity_poly.pdbx_seq_one_letter_code
_entity_poly.pdbx_strand_id
1 'polypeptide(L)'
;MHFVYNALFLIAAIIWGDWKGWKKYYPTILFFFTGDLLKGVLLYNQMKWTYQESIFGQSILVNHTVIALMIMFVVYPSTILIYLGRFPSVRWKKILWVFTWVGVYTLIEHINERYLNLINHHGGWNIGWSVLFNIVMFSLLRLHFKNPLLTWGLSAIWVIFLLNAFDVQLHKMK
;
A
#
# COMPACT_ATOMS: atom_id res chain seq x y z
N MET A 1 17.01 -6.15 3.46
CA MET A 1 15.94 -6.69 2.56
C MET A 1 15.00 -5.62 2.04
N HIS A 2 14.61 -4.61 2.82
CA HIS A 2 13.75 -3.49 2.33
C HIS A 2 14.31 -2.82 1.08
N PHE A 3 15.61 -2.55 1.01
CA PHE A 3 16.26 -2.00 -0.20
C PHE A 3 16.08 -2.89 -1.42
N VAL A 4 16.15 -4.22 -1.27
CA VAL A 4 15.98 -5.17 -2.39
C VAL A 4 14.58 -5.06 -2.97
N TYR A 5 13.54 -5.06 -2.12
CA TYR A 5 12.16 -4.91 -2.58
C TYR A 5 11.93 -3.56 -3.29
N ASN A 6 12.44 -2.47 -2.71
CA ASN A 6 12.35 -1.16 -3.34
C ASN A 6 13.04 -1.12 -4.69
N ALA A 7 14.25 -1.70 -4.79
CA ALA A 7 14.98 -1.80 -6.06
C ALA A 7 14.23 -2.64 -7.10
N LEU A 8 13.64 -3.78 -6.71
CA LEU A 8 12.84 -4.62 -7.59
C LEU A 8 11.61 -3.88 -8.14
N PHE A 9 10.88 -3.15 -7.29
CA PHE A 9 9.74 -2.35 -7.74
C PHE A 9 10.17 -1.22 -8.68
N LEU A 10 11.28 -0.56 -8.39
CA LEU A 10 11.83 0.50 -9.24
C LEU A 10 12.26 -0.06 -10.62
N ILE A 11 12.99 -1.17 -10.63
CA ILE A 11 13.41 -1.85 -11.87
C ILE A 11 12.17 -2.27 -12.68
N ALA A 12 11.18 -2.87 -12.02
CA ALA A 12 9.93 -3.24 -12.67
C ALA A 12 9.21 -2.01 -13.27
N ALA A 13 9.21 -0.88 -12.56
CA ALA A 13 8.62 0.36 -13.06
C ALA A 13 9.41 0.95 -14.22
N ILE A 14 10.74 0.86 -14.22
CA ILE A 14 11.58 1.30 -15.36
C ILE A 14 11.23 0.48 -16.61
N ILE A 15 11.05 -0.83 -16.47
CA ILE A 15 10.79 -1.74 -17.61
C ILE A 15 9.32 -1.65 -18.07
N TRP A 16 8.37 -1.61 -17.14
CA TRP A 16 6.94 -1.78 -17.43
C TRP A 16 6.07 -0.57 -17.12
N GLY A 17 6.59 0.46 -16.48
CA GLY A 17 5.82 1.65 -16.12
C GLY A 17 5.50 2.56 -17.30
N ASP A 18 4.34 3.19 -17.28
CA ASP A 18 3.98 4.24 -18.25
C ASP A 18 4.55 5.60 -17.81
N TRP A 19 5.86 5.76 -17.98
CA TRP A 19 6.57 7.00 -17.63
C TRP A 19 6.14 8.20 -18.47
N LYS A 20 5.75 7.98 -19.74
CA LYS A 20 5.28 9.07 -20.61
C LYS A 20 3.96 9.66 -20.10
N GLY A 21 3.14 8.83 -19.49
CA GLY A 21 1.84 9.24 -18.94
C GLY A 21 1.87 9.61 -17.46
N TRP A 22 3.03 9.75 -16.80
CA TRP A 22 3.13 9.89 -15.35
C TRP A 22 2.27 11.01 -14.77
N LYS A 23 2.13 12.15 -15.47
CA LYS A 23 1.34 13.31 -15.04
C LYS A 23 -0.14 12.96 -14.81
N LYS A 24 -0.71 12.07 -15.61
CA LYS A 24 -2.11 11.63 -15.45
C LYS A 24 -2.32 10.75 -14.22
N TYR A 25 -1.26 10.09 -13.73
CA TYR A 25 -1.31 9.23 -12.54
C TYR A 25 -0.95 9.96 -11.25
N TYR A 26 -0.32 11.13 -11.35
CA TYR A 26 0.17 11.90 -10.22
C TYR A 26 -0.88 12.15 -9.13
N PRO A 27 -2.14 12.55 -9.46
CA PRO A 27 -3.18 12.70 -8.42
C PRO A 27 -3.47 11.39 -7.67
N THR A 28 -3.41 10.23 -8.34
CA THR A 28 -3.63 8.94 -7.70
C THR A 28 -2.43 8.49 -6.86
N ILE A 29 -1.21 8.87 -7.24
CA ILE A 29 -0.03 8.67 -6.41
C ILE A 29 -0.16 9.48 -5.11
N LEU A 30 -0.56 10.74 -5.20
CA LEU A 30 -0.79 11.58 -4.02
C LEU A 30 -1.93 11.05 -3.14
N PHE A 31 -3.00 10.56 -3.74
CA PHE A 31 -4.09 9.89 -3.00
C PHE A 31 -3.55 8.67 -2.22
N PHE A 32 -2.70 7.85 -2.82
CA PHE A 32 -2.10 6.70 -2.16
C PHE A 32 -1.20 7.13 -1.00
N PHE A 33 -0.36 8.17 -1.20
CA PHE A 33 0.46 8.75 -0.14
C PHE A 33 -0.39 9.26 1.02
N THR A 34 -1.44 10.03 0.71
CA THR A 34 -2.34 10.58 1.72
C THR A 34 -3.02 9.48 2.54
N GLY A 35 -3.44 8.39 1.88
CA GLY A 35 -4.03 7.24 2.57
C GLY A 35 -3.07 6.59 3.57
N ASP A 36 -1.79 6.42 3.19
CA ASP A 36 -0.79 5.84 4.07
C ASP A 36 -0.39 6.77 5.22
N LEU A 37 -0.24 8.07 4.94
CA LEU A 37 0.02 9.09 5.97
C LEU A 37 -1.15 9.19 6.96
N LEU A 38 -2.39 9.19 6.46
CA LEU A 38 -3.59 9.20 7.29
C LEU A 38 -3.63 7.96 8.20
N LYS A 39 -3.34 6.80 7.67
CA LYS A 39 -3.18 5.56 8.46
C LYS A 39 -2.15 5.75 9.57
N GLY A 40 -1.00 6.34 9.27
CA GLY A 40 0.06 6.62 10.24
C GLY A 40 -0.40 7.54 11.38
N VAL A 41 -1.23 8.54 11.08
CA VAL A 41 -1.81 9.45 12.10
C VAL A 41 -2.89 8.73 12.92
N LEU A 42 -3.86 8.09 12.26
CA LEU A 42 -4.99 7.44 12.92
C LEU A 42 -4.59 6.26 13.81
N LEU A 43 -3.55 5.53 13.40
CA LEU A 43 -3.09 4.33 14.11
C LEU A 43 -1.78 4.54 14.86
N TYR A 44 -1.38 5.78 15.12
CA TYR A 44 -0.06 6.12 15.68
C TYR A 44 0.30 5.27 16.92
N ASN A 45 -0.59 5.22 17.91
CA ASN A 45 -0.39 4.46 19.15
C ASN A 45 -1.03 3.05 19.11
N GLN A 46 -1.60 2.64 17.99
CA GLN A 46 -2.37 1.39 17.83
C GLN A 46 -2.07 0.73 16.48
N MET A 47 -0.78 0.75 16.08
CA MET A 47 -0.36 0.21 14.78
C MET A 47 -0.85 -1.23 14.59
N LYS A 48 -1.40 -1.52 13.41
CA LYS A 48 -1.89 -2.85 13.06
C LYS A 48 -0.80 -3.71 12.44
N TRP A 49 0.19 -3.09 11.78
CA TRP A 49 1.45 -3.74 11.40
C TRP A 49 2.62 -2.75 11.50
N THR A 50 3.80 -3.29 11.76
CA THR A 50 5.03 -2.51 11.85
C THR A 50 6.13 -3.14 11.01
N TYR A 51 6.89 -2.29 10.32
CA TYR A 51 8.12 -2.72 9.68
C TYR A 51 9.21 -2.89 10.74
N GLN A 52 9.95 -3.98 10.61
CA GLN A 52 11.12 -4.27 11.46
C GLN A 52 12.39 -3.89 10.71
N GLU A 53 13.39 -3.47 11.46
CA GLU A 53 14.72 -3.20 10.92
C GLU A 53 15.33 -4.47 10.34
N SER A 54 16.11 -4.32 9.27
CA SER A 54 16.84 -5.42 8.67
C SER A 54 18.34 -5.27 8.94
N ILE A 55 19.05 -6.39 8.99
CA ILE A 55 20.50 -6.44 9.24
C ILE A 55 21.30 -5.53 8.28
N PHE A 56 20.80 -5.32 7.04
CA PHE A 56 21.43 -4.44 6.06
C PHE A 56 20.76 -3.06 6.06
N GLY A 57 21.55 -2.02 6.31
CA GLY A 57 21.11 -0.63 6.22
C GLY A 57 20.52 -0.05 7.50
N GLN A 58 20.79 -0.63 8.66
CA GLN A 58 20.34 -0.12 9.98
C GLN A 58 20.72 1.35 10.21
N SER A 59 21.85 1.80 9.68
CA SER A 59 22.27 3.21 9.78
C SER A 59 21.37 4.19 9.03
N ILE A 60 20.60 3.72 8.04
CA ILE A 60 19.67 4.52 7.22
C ILE A 60 18.22 4.19 7.58
N LEU A 61 17.90 2.89 7.70
CA LEU A 61 16.56 2.38 8.01
C LEU A 61 16.41 2.20 9.53
N VAL A 62 16.52 3.30 10.25
CA VAL A 62 16.62 3.31 11.72
C VAL A 62 15.29 3.03 12.44
N ASN A 63 14.15 3.12 11.74
CA ASN A 63 12.84 2.86 12.34
C ASN A 63 11.74 2.62 11.30
N HIS A 64 10.58 2.16 11.78
CA HIS A 64 9.38 1.94 10.96
C HIS A 64 9.01 3.11 10.04
N THR A 65 9.10 4.34 10.53
CA THR A 65 8.69 5.54 9.76
C THR A 65 9.59 5.76 8.56
N VAL A 66 10.91 5.64 8.71
CA VAL A 66 11.87 5.81 7.61
C VAL A 66 11.67 4.71 6.56
N ILE A 67 11.43 3.47 6.99
CA ILE A 67 11.12 2.36 6.07
C ILE A 67 9.82 2.62 5.33
N ALA A 68 8.77 3.06 6.03
CA ALA A 68 7.48 3.39 5.42
C ALA A 68 7.59 4.54 4.39
N LEU A 69 8.35 5.60 4.71
CA LEU A 69 8.61 6.69 3.77
C LEU A 69 9.35 6.22 2.51
N MET A 70 10.37 5.37 2.65
CA MET A 70 11.07 4.81 1.50
C MET A 70 10.11 4.00 0.61
N ILE A 71 9.28 3.15 1.20
CA ILE A 71 8.26 2.39 0.47
C ILE A 71 7.28 3.35 -0.23
N MET A 72 6.80 4.36 0.49
CA MET A 72 5.87 5.34 -0.04
C MET A 72 6.43 6.07 -1.26
N PHE A 73 7.70 6.52 -1.22
CA PHE A 73 8.28 7.28 -2.33
C PHE A 73 8.78 6.43 -3.49
N VAL A 74 9.06 5.13 -3.29
CA VAL A 74 9.58 4.25 -4.33
C VAL A 74 8.53 3.24 -4.80
N VAL A 75 7.96 2.45 -3.88
CA VAL A 75 7.06 1.36 -4.26
C VAL A 75 5.71 1.87 -4.76
N TYR A 76 5.11 2.89 -4.13
CA TYR A 76 3.78 3.36 -4.53
C TYR A 76 3.76 4.00 -5.93
N PRO A 77 4.67 4.93 -6.28
CA PRO A 77 4.74 5.44 -7.64
C PRO A 77 5.02 4.33 -8.67
N SER A 78 5.96 3.42 -8.36
CA SER A 78 6.29 2.28 -9.21
C SER A 78 5.07 1.40 -9.47
N THR A 79 4.33 1.09 -8.42
CA THR A 79 3.08 0.33 -8.51
C THR A 79 2.05 1.03 -9.39
N ILE A 80 1.80 2.31 -9.15
CA ILE A 80 0.78 3.07 -9.89
C ILE A 80 1.14 3.17 -11.38
N LEU A 81 2.40 3.43 -11.70
CA LEU A 81 2.88 3.52 -13.09
C LEU A 81 2.68 2.22 -13.87
N ILE A 82 2.82 1.07 -13.21
CA ILE A 82 2.57 -0.23 -13.84
C ILE A 82 1.08 -0.56 -13.79
N TYR A 83 0.47 -0.49 -12.61
CA TYR A 83 -0.91 -0.92 -12.39
C TYR A 83 -1.91 -0.16 -13.26
N LEU A 84 -1.86 1.17 -13.24
CA LEU A 84 -2.75 2.00 -14.05
C LEU A 84 -2.28 2.09 -15.50
N GLY A 85 -0.97 2.12 -15.75
CA GLY A 85 -0.40 2.23 -17.07
C GLY A 85 -0.69 1.04 -17.97
N ARG A 86 -0.79 -0.15 -17.38
CA ARG A 86 -1.10 -1.40 -18.09
C ARG A 86 -2.49 -1.96 -17.77
N PHE A 87 -3.38 -1.12 -17.25
CA PHE A 87 -4.70 -1.57 -16.87
C PHE A 87 -5.52 -2.04 -18.09
N PRO A 88 -5.97 -3.30 -18.12
CA PRO A 88 -6.61 -3.88 -19.30
C PRO A 88 -7.96 -3.23 -19.63
N SER A 89 -8.38 -3.30 -20.90
CA SER A 89 -9.68 -2.81 -21.36
C SER A 89 -10.80 -3.84 -21.14
N VAL A 90 -10.51 -5.12 -21.31
CA VAL A 90 -11.47 -6.24 -21.26
C VAL A 90 -11.92 -6.51 -19.83
N ARG A 91 -13.24 -6.69 -19.62
CA ARG A 91 -13.86 -6.75 -18.28
C ARG A 91 -13.26 -7.82 -17.37
N TRP A 92 -13.18 -9.06 -17.81
CA TRP A 92 -12.63 -10.15 -16.98
C TRP A 92 -11.12 -9.97 -16.69
N LYS A 93 -10.36 -9.41 -17.66
CA LYS A 93 -8.93 -9.09 -17.46
C LYS A 93 -8.72 -7.99 -16.42
N LYS A 94 -9.68 -7.07 -16.25
CA LYS A 94 -9.61 -6.04 -15.18
C LYS A 94 -9.67 -6.70 -13.81
N ILE A 95 -10.58 -7.64 -13.62
CA ILE A 95 -10.73 -8.38 -12.36
C ILE A 95 -9.44 -9.17 -12.08
N LEU A 96 -8.99 -9.95 -13.08
CA LEU A 96 -7.74 -10.71 -12.95
C LEU A 96 -6.55 -9.81 -12.61
N TRP A 97 -6.44 -8.64 -13.24
CA TRP A 97 -5.36 -7.68 -12.99
C TRP A 97 -5.36 -7.12 -11.57
N VAL A 98 -6.53 -6.80 -11.03
CA VAL A 98 -6.68 -6.41 -9.63
C VAL A 98 -6.20 -7.56 -8.72
N PHE A 99 -6.69 -8.77 -8.93
CA PHE A 99 -6.29 -9.92 -8.11
C PHE A 99 -4.81 -10.29 -8.26
N THR A 100 -4.21 -10.08 -9.42
CA THR A 100 -2.74 -10.23 -9.60
C THR A 100 -2.00 -9.30 -8.65
N TRP A 101 -2.38 -8.03 -8.58
CA TRP A 101 -1.72 -7.07 -7.68
C TRP A 101 -2.02 -7.33 -6.21
N VAL A 102 -3.24 -7.75 -5.88
CA VAL A 102 -3.59 -8.24 -4.54
C VAL A 102 -2.67 -9.40 -4.16
N GLY A 103 -2.50 -10.37 -5.06
CA GLY A 103 -1.61 -11.53 -4.85
C GLY A 103 -0.16 -11.12 -4.65
N VAL A 104 0.36 -10.21 -5.48
CA VAL A 104 1.75 -9.71 -5.36
C VAL A 104 1.99 -9.07 -3.99
N TYR A 105 1.11 -8.15 -3.57
CA TYR A 105 1.27 -7.45 -2.29
C TYR A 105 1.11 -8.41 -1.09
N THR A 106 0.09 -9.27 -1.14
CA THR A 106 -0.13 -10.25 -0.07
C THR A 106 0.98 -11.27 0.04
N LEU A 107 1.53 -11.73 -1.10
CA LEU A 107 2.65 -12.67 -1.11
C LEU A 107 3.92 -12.03 -0.54
N ILE A 108 4.23 -10.80 -0.92
CA ILE A 108 5.37 -10.05 -0.39
C ILE A 108 5.20 -9.86 1.13
N GLU A 109 4.02 -9.46 1.60
CA GLU A 109 3.73 -9.30 3.02
C GLU A 109 3.88 -10.63 3.77
N HIS A 110 3.32 -11.72 3.25
CA HIS A 110 3.42 -13.04 3.86
C HIS A 110 4.88 -13.54 3.95
N ILE A 111 5.68 -13.34 2.90
CA ILE A 111 7.11 -13.69 2.92
C ILE A 111 7.84 -12.85 3.98
N ASN A 112 7.56 -11.55 4.04
CA ASN A 112 8.19 -10.64 4.99
C ASN A 112 7.80 -10.94 6.44
N GLU A 113 6.55 -11.33 6.68
CA GLU A 113 6.07 -11.72 8.01
C GLU A 113 6.63 -13.10 8.43
N ARG A 114 6.46 -14.11 7.58
CA ARG A 114 6.67 -15.51 7.96
C ARG A 114 8.14 -15.97 7.92
N TYR A 115 8.90 -15.47 6.93
CA TYR A 115 10.24 -15.98 6.65
C TYR A 115 11.36 -14.98 6.92
N LEU A 116 11.08 -13.68 6.82
CA LEU A 116 12.11 -12.66 6.92
C LEU A 116 12.00 -11.81 8.20
N ASN A 117 10.93 -11.96 8.98
CA ASN A 117 10.64 -11.18 10.18
C ASN A 117 10.78 -9.65 9.96
N LEU A 118 10.37 -9.17 8.79
CA LEU A 118 10.44 -7.75 8.42
C LEU A 118 9.14 -6.98 8.67
N ILE A 119 8.06 -7.71 8.98
CA ILE A 119 6.72 -7.17 9.29
C ILE A 119 6.18 -7.94 10.49
N ASN A 120 5.61 -7.22 11.44
CA ASN A 120 4.84 -7.82 12.53
C ASN A 120 3.41 -7.30 12.51
N HIS A 121 2.45 -8.20 12.69
CA HIS A 121 1.02 -7.89 12.84
C HIS A 121 0.68 -7.68 14.32
N HIS A 122 -0.25 -6.73 14.58
CA HIS A 122 -0.67 -6.37 15.93
C HIS A 122 -2.19 -6.14 15.99
N GLY A 123 -2.77 -6.19 17.20
CA GLY A 123 -4.14 -5.78 17.46
C GLY A 123 -5.19 -6.50 16.60
N GLY A 124 -5.04 -7.81 16.39
CA GLY A 124 -5.98 -8.64 15.64
C GLY A 124 -5.82 -8.59 14.10
N TRP A 125 -4.87 -7.79 13.57
CA TRP A 125 -4.55 -7.83 12.15
C TRP A 125 -3.91 -9.17 11.78
N ASN A 126 -4.18 -9.66 10.58
CA ASN A 126 -3.60 -10.88 10.03
C ASN A 126 -3.63 -10.84 8.50
N ILE A 127 -3.03 -11.82 7.85
CA ILE A 127 -2.92 -11.89 6.39
C ILE A 127 -4.28 -11.86 5.68
N GLY A 128 -5.35 -12.38 6.30
CA GLY A 128 -6.70 -12.32 5.74
C GLY A 128 -7.22 -10.89 5.66
N TRP A 129 -6.96 -10.08 6.68
CA TRP A 129 -7.25 -8.64 6.66
C TRP A 129 -6.41 -7.90 5.63
N SER A 130 -5.14 -8.29 5.44
CA SER A 130 -4.29 -7.72 4.40
C SER A 130 -4.81 -8.03 2.98
N VAL A 131 -5.31 -9.25 2.75
CA VAL A 131 -5.97 -9.58 1.47
C VAL A 131 -7.18 -8.68 1.22
N LEU A 132 -8.08 -8.55 2.21
CA LEU A 132 -9.27 -7.69 2.10
C LEU A 132 -8.88 -6.23 1.88
N PHE A 133 -7.91 -5.74 2.64
CA PHE A 133 -7.38 -4.39 2.50
C PHE A 133 -6.82 -4.15 1.09
N ASN A 134 -6.02 -5.07 0.57
CA ASN A 134 -5.43 -4.97 -0.76
C ASN A 134 -6.51 -4.99 -1.87
N ILE A 135 -7.58 -5.79 -1.74
CA ILE A 135 -8.70 -5.78 -2.68
C ILE A 135 -9.36 -4.40 -2.73
N VAL A 136 -9.67 -3.84 -1.57
CA VAL A 136 -10.29 -2.50 -1.47
C VAL A 136 -9.32 -1.44 -2.00
N MET A 137 -8.06 -1.47 -1.58
CA MET A 137 -7.03 -0.51 -1.97
C MET A 137 -6.85 -0.47 -3.50
N PHE A 138 -6.60 -1.60 -4.17
CA PHE A 138 -6.41 -1.62 -5.63
C PHE A 138 -7.68 -1.22 -6.38
N SER A 139 -8.86 -1.57 -5.86
CA SER A 139 -10.13 -1.12 -6.42
C SER A 139 -10.30 0.40 -6.31
N LEU A 140 -9.99 0.98 -5.14
CA LEU A 140 -10.06 2.41 -4.90
C LEU A 140 -9.00 3.18 -5.73
N LEU A 141 -7.78 2.69 -5.86
CA LEU A 141 -6.75 3.29 -6.72
C LEU A 141 -7.23 3.39 -8.18
N ARG A 142 -7.88 2.34 -8.69
CA ARG A 142 -8.45 2.36 -10.04
C ARG A 142 -9.64 3.31 -10.13
N LEU A 143 -10.49 3.34 -9.13
CA LEU A 143 -11.65 4.23 -9.08
C LEU A 143 -11.20 5.70 -8.96
N HIS A 144 -10.20 6.00 -8.13
CA HIS A 144 -9.65 7.34 -7.97
C HIS A 144 -9.16 7.93 -9.30
N PHE A 145 -8.48 7.12 -10.08
CA PHE A 145 -8.03 7.54 -11.41
C PHE A 145 -9.19 7.96 -12.34
N LYS A 146 -10.42 7.47 -12.11
CA LYS A 146 -11.60 7.78 -12.91
C LYS A 146 -12.53 8.82 -12.27
N ASN A 147 -12.73 8.71 -10.98
CA ASN A 147 -13.64 9.54 -10.20
C ASN A 147 -13.07 9.80 -8.79
N PRO A 148 -12.20 10.81 -8.65
CA PRO A 148 -11.55 11.12 -7.38
C PRO A 148 -12.52 11.40 -6.24
N LEU A 149 -13.56 12.23 -6.48
CA LEU A 149 -14.49 12.65 -5.42
C LEU A 149 -15.26 11.46 -4.84
N LEU A 150 -15.79 10.58 -5.69
CA LEU A 150 -16.47 9.37 -5.23
C LEU A 150 -15.51 8.48 -4.42
N THR A 151 -14.26 8.40 -4.85
CA THR A 151 -13.27 7.56 -4.17
C THR A 151 -12.94 8.08 -2.79
N TRP A 152 -12.81 9.38 -2.59
CA TRP A 152 -12.61 9.97 -1.27
C TRP A 152 -13.75 9.62 -0.31
N GLY A 153 -15.01 9.72 -0.77
CA GLY A 153 -16.17 9.31 0.02
C GLY A 153 -16.14 7.83 0.42
N LEU A 154 -15.86 6.93 -0.54
CA LEU A 154 -15.75 5.50 -0.27
C LEU A 154 -14.56 5.16 0.64
N SER A 155 -13.44 5.88 0.49
CA SER A 155 -12.28 5.71 1.37
C SER A 155 -12.58 6.10 2.81
N ALA A 156 -13.34 7.19 3.01
CA ALA A 156 -13.78 7.59 4.34
C ALA A 156 -14.67 6.51 4.99
N ILE A 157 -15.62 5.96 4.25
CA ILE A 157 -16.46 4.85 4.73
C ILE A 157 -15.60 3.64 5.08
N TRP A 158 -14.61 3.29 4.25
CA TRP A 158 -13.69 2.19 4.51
C TRP A 158 -12.86 2.41 5.77
N VAL A 159 -12.34 3.62 5.97
CA VAL A 159 -11.59 3.98 7.19
C VAL A 159 -12.47 3.85 8.43
N ILE A 160 -13.70 4.40 8.40
CA ILE A 160 -14.65 4.29 9.51
C ILE A 160 -14.95 2.82 9.83
N PHE A 161 -15.15 1.99 8.80
CA PHE A 161 -15.35 0.55 8.98
C PHE A 161 -14.15 -0.10 9.70
N LEU A 162 -12.92 0.18 9.27
CA LEU A 162 -11.72 -0.39 9.90
C LEU A 162 -11.53 0.09 11.33
N LEU A 163 -11.78 1.37 11.61
CA LEU A 163 -11.70 1.92 12.97
C LEU A 163 -12.65 1.19 13.92
N ASN A 164 -13.88 0.92 13.47
CA ASN A 164 -14.86 0.15 14.26
C ASN A 164 -14.49 -1.33 14.37
N ALA A 165 -14.10 -1.97 13.26
CA ALA A 165 -13.76 -3.41 13.23
C ALA A 165 -12.59 -3.77 14.17
N PHE A 166 -11.69 -2.82 14.41
CA PHE A 166 -10.52 -2.99 15.26
C PHE A 166 -10.59 -2.24 16.59
N ASP A 167 -11.76 -1.72 16.95
CA ASP A 167 -11.99 -0.96 18.18
C ASP A 167 -10.91 0.10 18.44
N VAL A 168 -10.61 0.91 17.42
CA VAL A 168 -9.56 1.91 17.48
C VAL A 168 -10.01 3.09 18.34
N GLN A 169 -9.30 3.32 19.43
CA GLN A 169 -9.64 4.33 20.41
C GLN A 169 -9.24 5.73 19.90
N LEU A 170 -10.23 6.59 19.64
CA LEU A 170 -10.01 7.92 19.05
C LEU A 170 -9.09 8.82 19.91
N HIS A 171 -9.15 8.69 21.25
CA HIS A 171 -8.31 9.46 22.16
C HIS A 171 -6.82 9.05 22.13
N LYS A 172 -6.48 7.93 21.47
CA LYS A 172 -5.09 7.47 21.27
C LYS A 172 -4.53 7.85 19.90
N MET A 173 -5.30 8.53 19.07
CA MET A 173 -4.79 9.10 17.81
C MET A 173 -3.83 10.25 18.11
N LYS A 174 -2.97 10.57 17.14
CA LYS A 174 -2.05 11.69 17.26
C LYS A 174 -2.67 12.94 16.66
#